data_5937ae1c683b4cc7d50e043ebbd9dc35
#
_entry.id   5937ae1c683b4cc7d50e043ebbd9dc35
#
_cell.length_a   1.000
_cell.length_b   1.000
_cell.length_c   1.000
_cell.angle_alpha   90.00
_cell.angle_beta   90.00
_cell.angle_gamma   90.00
#
_symmetry.space_group_name_H-M   'P 1'
#
loop_
_entity.id
_entity.type
_entity.pdbx_description
1 polymer ?
#
loop_
_entity_poly.entity_id
_entity_poly.type
_entity_poly.pdbx_seq_one_letter_code
_entity_poly.pdbx_strand_id
1 'polypeptide(L)'
;MEDDREQDNASRGGHGQEARKFGHVSVLLQEAIDFLAIRRGGTYIDATLGLGGHSCEIAKRLGAQGRLIGFDKDPRALELARKRLAETAKEMPNDFPGLTLLHASYAEVAERVAAGTADGLLADIGVSSMQFEDAARGFSFQAEGPLDMRMDPHGEISADQVVNQFDEETLANLIYEFGEERRSRRIARAIVRARPIRTTAHLAQVISAAARPMNQAERRIHPATLTFQAIRIFVNRELEDLKALLEAAPRVLKPGGRLVVISFHSLEDRIVKDALRDGAREGTWDVLTKKPVTATEEEIDRNARSRSAKLRAAEKEKQQQRMRK
;
A
#
# COMPACT_ATOMS: atom_id res chain seq x y z
N MET A 1 -16.48 26.42 34.24
CA MET A 1 -15.22 26.10 33.54
C MET A 1 -14.97 24.60 33.55
N GLU A 2 -16.01 23.78 33.30
CA GLU A 2 -16.02 22.31 33.34
C GLU A 2 -16.73 21.65 32.16
N ASP A 3 -17.19 22.43 31.17
CA ASP A 3 -18.10 21.92 30.11
C ASP A 3 -17.43 21.66 28.74
N ASP A 4 -16.14 21.98 28.59
CA ASP A 4 -15.45 21.83 27.28
C ASP A 4 -14.62 20.53 27.13
N ARG A 5 -14.60 19.63 28.13
CA ARG A 5 -13.83 18.39 28.08
C ARG A 5 -14.60 17.13 27.64
N GLU A 6 -15.93 17.18 27.64
CA GLU A 6 -16.76 16.02 27.25
C GLU A 6 -17.00 15.88 25.74
N GLN A 7 -16.90 16.96 24.96
CA GLN A 7 -17.12 16.87 23.51
C GLN A 7 -15.98 16.28 22.72
N ASP A 8 -14.73 16.33 23.23
CA ASP A 8 -13.54 15.81 22.55
C ASP A 8 -13.38 14.29 22.69
N ASN A 9 -14.09 13.65 23.60
CA ASN A 9 -14.00 12.21 23.85
C ASN A 9 -15.02 11.37 23.06
N ALA A 10 -16.07 11.99 22.53
CA ALA A 10 -17.10 11.29 21.73
C ALA A 10 -16.63 10.98 20.30
N SER A 11 -15.74 11.80 19.73
CA SER A 11 -15.19 11.59 18.38
C SER A 11 -14.11 10.49 18.32
N ARG A 12 -13.41 10.21 19.44
CA ARG A 12 -12.37 9.15 19.51
C ARG A 12 -12.94 7.74 19.71
N GLY A 13 -14.16 7.59 20.18
CA GLY A 13 -14.80 6.29 20.45
C GLY A 13 -15.40 5.60 19.22
N GLY A 14 -15.80 6.35 18.19
CA GLY A 14 -16.48 5.82 17.00
C GLY A 14 -15.57 4.98 16.08
N HIS A 15 -14.33 5.38 15.93
CA HIS A 15 -13.37 4.71 15.03
C HIS A 15 -12.96 3.30 15.49
N GLY A 16 -12.94 3.04 16.80
CA GLY A 16 -12.61 1.74 17.37
C GLY A 16 -13.71 0.67 17.23
N GLN A 17 -14.98 1.07 17.09
CA GLN A 17 -16.08 0.13 16.93
C GLN A 17 -16.30 -0.30 15.48
N GLU A 18 -16.12 0.61 14.50
CA GLU A 18 -16.18 0.27 13.06
C GLU A 18 -15.03 -0.67 12.65
N ALA A 19 -13.81 -0.42 13.15
CA ALA A 19 -12.66 -1.27 12.89
C ALA A 19 -12.89 -2.73 13.34
N ARG A 20 -13.62 -2.94 14.44
CA ARG A 20 -13.96 -4.29 14.93
C ARG A 20 -14.99 -5.00 14.06
N LYS A 21 -15.88 -4.29 13.38
CA LYS A 21 -16.92 -4.87 12.53
C LYS A 21 -16.36 -5.44 11.22
N PHE A 22 -15.27 -4.85 10.69
CA PHE A 22 -14.61 -5.29 9.45
C PHE A 22 -13.23 -5.93 9.66
N GLY A 23 -12.77 -6.07 10.91
CA GLY A 23 -11.52 -6.75 11.26
C GLY A 23 -10.24 -6.08 10.78
N HIS A 24 -10.33 -4.86 10.21
CA HIS A 24 -9.18 -4.16 9.61
C HIS A 24 -9.07 -2.70 10.09
N VAL A 25 -7.86 -2.34 10.56
CA VAL A 25 -7.49 -0.96 10.92
C VAL A 25 -6.56 -0.44 9.83
N SER A 26 -6.93 0.66 9.17
CA SER A 26 -6.07 1.33 8.18
C SER A 26 -4.84 1.91 8.86
N VAL A 27 -3.68 1.76 8.20
CA VAL A 27 -2.40 2.21 8.72
C VAL A 27 -2.25 3.72 8.52
N LEU A 28 -1.76 4.45 9.55
CA LEU A 28 -1.54 5.91 9.51
C LEU A 28 -2.78 6.67 8.98
N LEU A 29 -3.98 6.22 9.38
CA LEU A 29 -5.24 6.73 8.84
C LEU A 29 -5.38 8.24 9.04
N GLN A 30 -5.18 8.71 10.28
CA GLN A 30 -5.35 10.12 10.61
C GLN A 30 -4.32 10.98 9.87
N GLU A 31 -3.08 10.57 9.88
CA GLU A 31 -1.97 11.26 9.22
C GLU A 31 -2.19 11.34 7.71
N ALA A 32 -2.66 10.25 7.09
CA ALA A 32 -2.98 10.23 5.66
C ALA A 32 -4.09 11.23 5.31
N ILE A 33 -5.15 11.27 6.09
CA ILE A 33 -6.27 12.19 5.91
C ILE A 33 -5.84 13.65 6.12
N ASP A 34 -5.03 13.91 7.14
CA ASP A 34 -4.54 15.27 7.43
C ASP A 34 -3.62 15.79 6.31
N PHE A 35 -2.71 14.95 5.80
CA PHE A 35 -1.86 15.33 4.66
C PHE A 35 -2.62 15.46 3.35
N LEU A 36 -3.68 14.68 3.12
CA LEU A 36 -4.55 14.84 1.95
C LEU A 36 -5.28 16.18 1.95
N ALA A 37 -5.50 16.79 3.12
CA ALA A 37 -6.20 18.07 3.29
C ALA A 37 -7.51 18.13 2.48
N ILE A 38 -8.39 17.18 2.76
CA ILE A 38 -9.59 16.91 1.96
C ILE A 38 -10.48 18.15 1.90
N ARG A 39 -10.83 18.53 0.68
CA ARG A 39 -11.74 19.64 0.39
C ARG A 39 -13.11 19.11 0.02
N ARG A 40 -14.14 19.63 0.63
CA ARG A 40 -15.52 19.29 0.30
C ARG A 40 -15.82 19.61 -1.17
N GLY A 41 -16.46 18.69 -1.88
CA GLY A 41 -16.72 18.82 -3.32
C GLY A 41 -15.51 18.50 -4.23
N GLY A 42 -14.35 18.15 -3.65
CA GLY A 42 -13.15 17.78 -4.41
C GLY A 42 -13.22 16.40 -5.05
N THR A 43 -12.23 16.10 -5.88
CA THR A 43 -12.02 14.79 -6.49
C THR A 43 -10.78 14.15 -5.89
N TYR A 44 -10.92 12.97 -5.30
CA TYR A 44 -9.83 12.24 -4.65
C TYR A 44 -9.69 10.85 -5.23
N ILE A 45 -8.44 10.39 -5.31
CA ILE A 45 -8.07 9.08 -5.80
C ILE A 45 -7.52 8.27 -4.62
N ASP A 46 -8.08 7.09 -4.39
CA ASP A 46 -7.48 6.04 -3.57
C ASP A 46 -6.91 4.99 -4.52
N ALA A 47 -5.60 5.01 -4.69
CA ALA A 47 -4.88 4.17 -5.64
C ALA A 47 -4.78 2.71 -5.18
N THR A 48 -5.08 2.44 -3.91
CA THR A 48 -4.95 1.15 -3.22
C THR A 48 -6.15 0.92 -2.32
N LEU A 49 -7.32 0.75 -2.93
CA LEU A 49 -8.61 0.75 -2.23
C LEU A 49 -8.65 -0.27 -1.06
N GLY A 50 -8.09 -1.46 -1.26
CA GLY A 50 -8.09 -2.52 -0.28
C GLY A 50 -9.49 -2.82 0.25
N LEU A 51 -9.65 -2.79 1.57
CA LEU A 51 -10.95 -2.95 2.23
C LEU A 51 -11.70 -1.61 2.42
N GLY A 52 -11.26 -0.53 1.80
CA GLY A 52 -11.93 0.78 1.77
C GLY A 52 -11.81 1.60 3.06
N GLY A 53 -10.86 1.30 3.94
CA GLY A 53 -10.74 2.02 5.21
C GLY A 53 -10.42 3.51 5.05
N HIS A 54 -9.37 3.84 4.31
CA HIS A 54 -9.03 5.22 3.96
C HIS A 54 -10.14 5.85 3.12
N SER A 55 -10.67 5.13 2.15
CA SER A 55 -11.75 5.58 1.27
C SER A 55 -13.03 5.98 2.02
N CYS A 56 -13.43 5.24 3.06
CA CYS A 56 -14.56 5.63 3.89
C CYS A 56 -14.32 6.99 4.59
N GLU A 57 -13.12 7.19 5.14
CA GLU A 57 -12.77 8.45 5.80
C GLU A 57 -12.65 9.63 4.81
N ILE A 58 -12.17 9.37 3.60
CA ILE A 58 -12.19 10.35 2.52
C ILE A 58 -13.63 10.68 2.15
N ALA A 59 -14.50 9.69 1.94
CA ALA A 59 -15.89 9.88 1.56
C ALA A 59 -16.68 10.70 2.59
N LYS A 60 -16.49 10.44 3.89
CA LYS A 60 -17.14 11.20 4.98
C LYS A 60 -16.85 12.70 4.94
N ARG A 61 -15.72 13.11 4.35
CA ARG A 61 -15.30 14.53 4.27
C ARG A 61 -15.62 15.21 2.95
N LEU A 62 -15.89 14.42 1.89
CA LEU A 62 -16.07 14.95 0.54
C LEU A 62 -17.43 15.63 0.33
N GLY A 63 -18.49 15.08 0.91
CA GLY A 63 -19.86 15.55 0.66
C GLY A 63 -20.39 15.22 -0.73
N ALA A 64 -21.68 15.46 -0.94
CA ALA A 64 -22.43 15.03 -2.14
C ALA A 64 -21.89 15.55 -3.48
N GLN A 65 -21.19 16.66 -3.50
CA GLN A 65 -20.58 17.24 -4.71
C GLN A 65 -19.19 16.65 -4.98
N GLY A 66 -18.63 15.86 -4.05
CA GLY A 66 -17.32 15.25 -4.17
C GLY A 66 -17.32 14.02 -5.05
N ARG A 67 -16.11 13.61 -5.44
CA ARG A 67 -15.88 12.36 -6.20
C ARG A 67 -14.74 11.56 -5.57
N LEU A 68 -14.95 10.27 -5.38
CA LEU A 68 -13.94 9.32 -4.95
C LEU A 68 -13.73 8.27 -6.04
N ILE A 69 -12.49 8.14 -6.49
CA ILE A 69 -12.08 7.14 -7.49
C ILE A 69 -11.15 6.15 -6.79
N GLY A 70 -11.55 4.88 -6.71
CA GLY A 70 -10.77 3.82 -6.07
C GLY A 70 -10.24 2.82 -7.09
N PHE A 71 -8.97 2.43 -6.92
CA PHE A 71 -8.31 1.40 -7.72
C PHE A 71 -7.95 0.21 -6.84
N ASP A 72 -8.13 -0.99 -7.35
CA ASP A 72 -7.53 -2.20 -6.78
C ASP A 72 -7.34 -3.27 -7.87
N LYS A 73 -6.25 -4.02 -7.76
CA LYS A 73 -5.97 -5.19 -8.62
C LYS A 73 -6.77 -6.42 -8.19
N ASP A 74 -7.20 -6.48 -6.93
CA ASP A 74 -7.93 -7.62 -6.37
C ASP A 74 -9.44 -7.39 -6.46
N PRO A 75 -10.16 -8.17 -7.30
CA PRO A 75 -11.61 -8.03 -7.44
C PRO A 75 -12.37 -8.31 -6.14
N ARG A 76 -11.81 -9.15 -5.24
CA ARG A 76 -12.41 -9.43 -3.91
C ARG A 76 -12.28 -8.21 -2.98
N ALA A 77 -11.16 -7.50 -3.03
CA ALA A 77 -10.97 -6.26 -2.28
C ALA A 77 -12.00 -5.21 -2.74
N LEU A 78 -12.17 -5.03 -4.04
CA LEU A 78 -13.18 -4.12 -4.61
C LEU A 78 -14.59 -4.43 -4.15
N GLU A 79 -14.97 -5.72 -4.10
CA GLU A 79 -16.30 -6.13 -3.65
C GLU A 79 -16.50 -5.77 -2.16
N LEU A 80 -15.53 -6.05 -1.31
CA LEU A 80 -15.60 -5.75 0.13
C LEU A 80 -15.60 -4.25 0.40
N ALA A 81 -14.75 -3.50 -0.31
CA ALA A 81 -14.74 -2.03 -0.22
C ALA A 81 -16.08 -1.43 -0.66
N ARG A 82 -16.68 -1.93 -1.73
CA ARG A 82 -18.00 -1.50 -2.20
C ARG A 82 -19.07 -1.70 -1.13
N LYS A 83 -19.08 -2.85 -0.44
CA LYS A 83 -20.01 -3.14 0.66
C LYS A 83 -19.79 -2.16 1.82
N ARG A 84 -18.54 -1.94 2.22
CA ARG A 84 -18.19 -1.02 3.30
C ARG A 84 -18.57 0.43 2.99
N LEU A 85 -18.25 0.90 1.78
CA LEU A 85 -18.64 2.25 1.32
C LEU A 85 -20.16 2.42 1.22
N ALA A 86 -20.90 1.37 0.82
CA ALA A 86 -22.36 1.39 0.80
C ALA A 86 -22.97 1.48 2.22
N GLU A 87 -22.32 0.89 3.24
CA GLU A 87 -22.75 1.08 4.64
C GLU A 87 -22.48 2.52 5.10
N THR A 88 -21.29 3.06 4.81
CA THR A 88 -20.98 4.47 5.10
C THR A 88 -21.98 5.42 4.42
N ALA A 89 -22.38 5.12 3.18
CA ALA A 89 -23.37 5.92 2.46
C ALA A 89 -24.75 5.96 3.17
N LYS A 90 -25.17 4.87 3.84
CA LYS A 90 -26.42 4.85 4.61
C LYS A 90 -26.38 5.80 5.82
N GLU A 91 -25.20 6.03 6.37
CA GLU A 91 -24.99 6.99 7.49
C GLU A 91 -25.04 8.44 7.00
N MET A 92 -24.89 8.67 5.69
CA MET A 92 -24.80 9.99 5.05
C MET A 92 -25.73 10.10 3.83
N PRO A 93 -27.05 9.89 3.96
CA PRO A 93 -27.94 9.64 2.83
C PRO A 93 -28.03 10.77 1.80
N ASN A 94 -27.73 12.01 2.19
CA ASN A 94 -27.77 13.19 1.29
C ASN A 94 -26.41 13.86 1.11
N ASP A 95 -25.34 13.29 1.66
CA ASP A 95 -24.03 13.92 1.70
C ASP A 95 -22.88 12.99 1.26
N PHE A 96 -23.21 11.87 0.66
CA PHE A 96 -22.21 10.91 0.20
C PHE A 96 -21.72 11.24 -1.21
N PRO A 97 -20.41 11.17 -1.51
CA PRO A 97 -19.85 11.53 -2.80
C PRO A 97 -20.17 10.53 -3.91
N GLY A 98 -19.98 10.95 -5.16
CA GLY A 98 -19.97 10.04 -6.30
C GLY A 98 -18.78 9.07 -6.22
N LEU A 99 -19.04 7.77 -6.43
CA LEU A 99 -18.02 6.71 -6.40
C LEU A 99 -17.75 6.16 -7.79
N THR A 100 -16.46 5.95 -8.08
CA THR A 100 -15.98 5.15 -9.24
C THR A 100 -14.96 4.16 -8.72
N LEU A 101 -15.25 2.85 -8.77
CA LEU A 101 -14.34 1.79 -8.32
C LEU A 101 -13.88 0.99 -9.53
N LEU A 102 -12.58 0.91 -9.73
CA LEU A 102 -11.92 0.36 -10.91
C LEU A 102 -11.11 -0.89 -10.56
N HIS A 103 -11.39 -2.01 -11.22
CA HIS A 103 -10.53 -3.19 -11.21
C HIS A 103 -9.36 -2.90 -12.17
N ALA A 104 -8.31 -2.33 -11.65
CA ALA A 104 -7.15 -1.91 -12.42
C ALA A 104 -5.94 -1.69 -11.51
N SER A 105 -4.75 -1.75 -12.08
CA SER A 105 -3.56 -1.29 -11.40
C SER A 105 -3.58 0.23 -11.24
N TYR A 106 -3.08 0.73 -10.12
CA TYR A 106 -2.84 2.17 -9.95
C TYR A 106 -1.78 2.71 -10.94
N ALA A 107 -1.00 1.87 -11.60
CA ALA A 107 -0.12 2.27 -12.70
C ALA A 107 -0.91 2.89 -13.86
N GLU A 108 -2.19 2.51 -14.02
CA GLU A 108 -3.08 3.00 -15.07
C GLU A 108 -3.77 4.33 -14.73
N VAL A 109 -3.43 4.97 -13.60
CA VAL A 109 -4.13 6.16 -13.12
C VAL A 109 -4.19 7.29 -14.15
N ALA A 110 -3.12 7.50 -14.93
CA ALA A 110 -3.07 8.55 -15.97
C ALA A 110 -3.91 8.22 -17.22
N GLU A 111 -4.30 6.97 -17.40
CA GLU A 111 -5.16 6.53 -18.50
C GLU A 111 -6.64 6.58 -18.11
N ARG A 112 -6.92 6.39 -16.81
CA ARG A 112 -8.27 6.28 -16.26
C ARG A 112 -8.81 7.58 -15.68
N VAL A 113 -7.92 8.52 -15.33
CA VAL A 113 -8.28 9.80 -14.72
C VAL A 113 -7.79 10.96 -15.59
N ALA A 114 -8.71 11.89 -15.89
CA ALA A 114 -8.38 13.04 -16.70
C ALA A 114 -7.30 13.92 -16.03
N ALA A 115 -6.40 14.46 -16.84
CA ALA A 115 -5.30 15.29 -16.37
C ALA A 115 -5.80 16.53 -15.62
N GLY A 116 -5.16 16.85 -14.49
CA GLY A 116 -5.44 18.05 -13.70
C GLY A 116 -6.84 18.10 -13.07
N THR A 117 -7.45 16.95 -12.78
CA THR A 117 -8.80 16.90 -12.20
C THR A 117 -8.82 16.49 -10.72
N ALA A 118 -7.80 15.82 -10.21
CA ALA A 118 -7.78 15.34 -8.84
C ALA A 118 -7.22 16.40 -7.87
N ASP A 119 -7.88 16.56 -6.72
CA ASP A 119 -7.44 17.40 -5.61
C ASP A 119 -6.49 16.66 -4.67
N GLY A 120 -6.53 15.31 -4.67
CA GLY A 120 -5.60 14.48 -3.91
C GLY A 120 -5.54 13.04 -4.42
N LEU A 121 -4.40 12.40 -4.15
CA LEU A 121 -4.12 11.00 -4.45
C LEU A 121 -3.47 10.36 -3.23
N LEU A 122 -4.06 9.26 -2.76
CA LEU A 122 -3.53 8.40 -1.72
C LEU A 122 -3.09 7.07 -2.33
N ALA A 123 -1.95 6.56 -1.89
CA ALA A 123 -1.50 5.21 -2.16
C ALA A 123 -0.97 4.56 -0.86
N ASP A 124 -1.70 3.57 -0.34
CA ASP A 124 -1.28 2.70 0.78
C ASP A 124 -0.72 1.41 0.19
N ILE A 125 0.60 1.43 -0.11
CA ILE A 125 1.26 0.40 -0.92
C ILE A 125 1.39 -0.92 -0.14
N GLY A 126 1.29 -2.03 -0.85
CA GLY A 126 1.53 -3.37 -0.30
C GLY A 126 0.30 -4.26 -0.29
N VAL A 127 0.38 -5.36 0.48
CA VAL A 127 -0.69 -6.36 0.57
C VAL A 127 -1.72 -6.02 1.63
N SER A 128 -2.98 -6.24 1.32
CA SER A 128 -4.07 -6.08 2.29
C SER A 128 -4.03 -7.17 3.37
N SER A 129 -4.67 -6.91 4.53
CA SER A 129 -4.81 -7.91 5.61
C SER A 129 -5.49 -9.18 5.10
N MET A 130 -6.53 -9.03 4.30
CA MET A 130 -7.29 -10.15 3.72
C MET A 130 -6.39 -11.08 2.88
N GLN A 131 -5.50 -10.51 2.06
CA GLN A 131 -4.57 -11.29 1.24
C GLN A 131 -3.55 -12.05 2.11
N PHE A 132 -3.10 -11.42 3.19
CA PHE A 132 -2.13 -12.04 4.12
C PHE A 132 -2.74 -13.14 4.99
N GLU A 133 -4.00 -13.00 5.39
CA GLU A 133 -4.72 -13.93 6.27
C GLU A 133 -5.31 -15.11 5.51
N ASP A 134 -5.60 -14.96 4.23
CA ASP A 134 -6.12 -16.03 3.37
C ASP A 134 -4.97 -16.95 2.92
N ALA A 135 -4.82 -18.10 3.59
CA ALA A 135 -3.81 -19.08 3.24
C ALA A 135 -3.88 -19.54 1.78
N ALA A 136 -5.08 -19.58 1.18
CA ALA A 136 -5.27 -19.98 -0.21
C ALA A 136 -4.65 -19.00 -1.22
N ARG A 137 -4.31 -17.78 -0.80
CA ARG A 137 -3.64 -16.78 -1.63
C ARG A 137 -2.10 -16.90 -1.62
N GLY A 138 -1.51 -17.62 -0.68
CA GLY A 138 -0.07 -17.91 -0.61
C GLY A 138 0.85 -16.75 -0.26
N PHE A 139 0.34 -15.61 0.23
CA PHE A 139 1.15 -14.45 0.62
C PHE A 139 1.92 -14.66 1.93
N SER A 140 1.47 -15.56 2.78
CA SER A 140 2.04 -15.84 4.08
C SER A 140 2.53 -17.29 4.18
N PHE A 141 3.56 -17.48 4.99
CA PHE A 141 4.05 -18.81 5.39
C PHE A 141 3.64 -19.19 6.82
N GLN A 142 2.84 -18.36 7.48
CA GLN A 142 2.30 -18.66 8.82
C GLN A 142 1.22 -19.76 8.78
N ALA A 143 0.52 -19.85 7.66
CA ALA A 143 -0.39 -20.93 7.34
C ALA A 143 0.04 -21.58 6.02
N GLU A 144 -0.17 -22.89 5.89
CA GLU A 144 0.15 -23.63 4.68
C GLU A 144 -0.85 -23.28 3.57
N GLY A 145 -0.34 -22.90 2.40
CA GLY A 145 -1.12 -22.55 1.23
C GLY A 145 -0.35 -22.81 -0.06
N PRO A 146 -1.00 -22.68 -1.23
CA PRO A 146 -0.35 -22.78 -2.53
C PRO A 146 0.64 -21.64 -2.75
N LEU A 147 1.58 -21.82 -3.67
CA LEU A 147 2.51 -20.76 -4.09
C LEU A 147 1.87 -19.89 -5.18
N ASP A 148 0.86 -19.08 -4.82
CA ASP A 148 0.20 -18.17 -5.76
C ASP A 148 0.79 -16.75 -5.71
N MET A 149 0.58 -16.02 -4.64
CA MET A 149 1.00 -14.63 -4.36
C MET A 149 0.50 -13.58 -5.36
N ARG A 150 -0.40 -13.89 -6.29
CA ARG A 150 -0.97 -12.90 -7.22
C ARG A 150 -2.03 -12.05 -6.52
N MET A 151 -1.93 -10.73 -6.62
CA MET A 151 -3.01 -9.81 -6.18
C MET A 151 -4.21 -9.92 -7.12
N ASP A 152 -3.99 -9.84 -8.43
CA ASP A 152 -4.97 -10.20 -9.44
C ASP A 152 -4.89 -11.71 -9.74
N PRO A 153 -5.94 -12.49 -9.47
CA PRO A 153 -5.96 -13.93 -9.77
C PRO A 153 -5.71 -14.26 -11.25
N HIS A 154 -5.94 -13.31 -12.14
CA HIS A 154 -5.72 -13.46 -13.59
C HIS A 154 -4.30 -13.04 -14.03
N GLY A 155 -3.44 -12.60 -13.11
CA GLY A 155 -2.06 -12.25 -13.39
C GLY A 155 -1.28 -13.40 -14.06
N GLU A 156 -0.34 -13.06 -14.93
CA GLU A 156 0.37 -14.00 -15.81
C GLU A 156 1.27 -14.98 -15.05
N ILE A 157 1.97 -14.51 -14.02
CA ILE A 157 3.01 -15.27 -13.29
C ILE A 157 2.59 -15.46 -11.84
N SER A 158 2.62 -16.70 -11.36
CA SER A 158 2.43 -17.04 -9.95
C SER A 158 3.76 -17.30 -9.23
N ALA A 159 3.74 -17.32 -7.91
CA ALA A 159 4.92 -17.70 -7.11
C ALA A 159 5.37 -19.14 -7.41
N ASP A 160 4.48 -20.05 -7.78
CA ASP A 160 4.82 -21.41 -8.18
C ASP A 160 5.73 -21.42 -9.40
N GLN A 161 5.41 -20.62 -10.42
CA GLN A 161 6.24 -20.53 -11.62
C GLN A 161 7.62 -19.95 -11.30
N VAL A 162 7.68 -18.89 -10.48
CA VAL A 162 8.94 -18.29 -10.04
C VAL A 162 9.81 -19.31 -9.30
N VAL A 163 9.22 -20.01 -8.34
CA VAL A 163 9.92 -20.95 -7.46
C VAL A 163 10.35 -22.21 -8.21
N ASN A 164 9.49 -22.76 -9.10
CA ASN A 164 9.71 -24.07 -9.69
C ASN A 164 10.32 -24.04 -11.11
N GLN A 165 10.23 -22.92 -11.85
CA GLN A 165 10.63 -22.88 -13.24
C GLN A 165 11.83 -21.96 -13.53
N PHE A 166 12.05 -20.91 -12.72
CA PHE A 166 13.18 -20.00 -12.95
C PHE A 166 14.51 -20.71 -12.70
N ASP A 167 15.55 -20.41 -13.48
CA ASP A 167 16.90 -20.90 -13.22
C ASP A 167 17.49 -20.32 -11.92
N GLU A 168 18.60 -20.94 -11.45
CA GLU A 168 19.23 -20.56 -10.17
C GLU A 168 19.68 -19.09 -10.17
N GLU A 169 20.25 -18.62 -11.29
CA GLU A 169 20.81 -17.27 -11.39
C GLU A 169 19.70 -16.21 -11.39
N THR A 170 18.67 -16.37 -12.20
CA THR A 170 17.51 -15.50 -12.28
C THR A 170 16.80 -15.41 -10.92
N LEU A 171 16.60 -16.55 -10.25
CA LEU A 171 16.00 -16.60 -8.93
C LEU A 171 16.87 -15.91 -7.86
N ALA A 172 18.19 -16.09 -7.92
CA ALA A 172 19.12 -15.44 -7.00
C ALA A 172 19.12 -13.90 -7.16
N ASN A 173 19.12 -13.44 -8.42
CA ASN A 173 19.07 -12.02 -8.73
C ASN A 173 17.75 -11.39 -8.26
N LEU A 174 16.61 -12.05 -8.51
CA LEU A 174 15.29 -11.64 -8.03
C LEU A 174 15.27 -11.49 -6.49
N ILE A 175 15.74 -12.50 -5.77
CA ILE A 175 15.78 -12.50 -4.30
C ILE A 175 16.70 -11.39 -3.77
N TYR A 176 17.80 -11.12 -4.45
CA TYR A 176 18.72 -10.05 -4.07
C TYR A 176 18.13 -8.66 -4.34
N GLU A 177 17.58 -8.43 -5.51
CA GLU A 177 17.07 -7.14 -5.96
C GLU A 177 15.81 -6.72 -5.18
N PHE A 178 14.83 -7.60 -5.08
CA PHE A 178 13.54 -7.29 -4.46
C PHE A 178 13.45 -7.64 -2.97
N GLY A 179 14.34 -8.49 -2.48
CA GLY A 179 14.41 -8.85 -1.06
C GLY A 179 15.52 -8.15 -0.28
N GLU A 180 16.50 -7.54 -0.95
CA GLU A 180 17.77 -7.09 -0.32
C GLU A 180 18.45 -8.22 0.50
N GLU A 181 18.21 -9.52 0.14
CA GLU A 181 18.73 -10.69 0.85
C GLU A 181 20.15 -11.06 0.36
N ARG A 182 21.12 -10.84 1.20
CA ARG A 182 22.52 -11.09 0.88
C ARG A 182 22.88 -12.56 0.59
N ARG A 183 22.08 -13.49 1.12
CA ARG A 183 22.25 -14.93 0.94
C ARG A 183 21.47 -15.47 -0.28
N SER A 184 21.00 -14.60 -1.17
CA SER A 184 20.14 -14.91 -2.30
C SER A 184 20.63 -16.09 -3.13
N ARG A 185 21.93 -16.16 -3.46
CA ARG A 185 22.54 -17.28 -4.23
C ARG A 185 22.43 -18.61 -3.50
N ARG A 186 22.65 -18.61 -2.18
CA ARG A 186 22.55 -19.82 -1.36
C ARG A 186 21.11 -20.28 -1.24
N ILE A 187 20.17 -19.33 -1.08
CA ILE A 187 18.73 -19.60 -1.01
C ILE A 187 18.23 -20.14 -2.35
N ALA A 188 18.56 -19.48 -3.47
CA ALA A 188 18.16 -19.92 -4.80
C ALA A 188 18.65 -21.34 -5.11
N ARG A 189 19.90 -21.66 -4.81
CA ARG A 189 20.46 -23.02 -4.95
C ARG A 189 19.69 -24.04 -4.10
N ALA A 190 19.31 -23.68 -2.87
CA ALA A 190 18.55 -24.59 -2.02
C ALA A 190 17.14 -24.81 -2.59
N ILE A 191 16.48 -23.78 -3.07
CA ILE A 191 15.18 -23.86 -3.73
C ILE A 191 15.25 -24.77 -4.95
N VAL A 192 16.19 -24.53 -5.87
CA VAL A 192 16.34 -25.35 -7.09
C VAL A 192 16.57 -26.84 -6.76
N ARG A 193 17.37 -27.14 -5.75
CA ARG A 193 17.62 -28.52 -5.31
C ARG A 193 16.40 -29.21 -4.63
N ALA A 194 15.52 -28.43 -4.04
CA ALA A 194 14.34 -28.94 -3.31
C ALA A 194 13.08 -29.08 -4.18
N ARG A 195 13.18 -28.71 -5.46
CA ARG A 195 12.03 -28.79 -6.40
C ARG A 195 11.54 -30.23 -6.58
N PRO A 196 10.21 -30.41 -6.75
CA PRO A 196 9.16 -29.42 -6.80
C PRO A 196 8.71 -28.96 -5.41
N ILE A 197 8.59 -27.64 -5.21
CA ILE A 197 8.07 -27.02 -3.99
C ILE A 197 6.60 -26.66 -4.23
N ARG A 198 5.67 -27.17 -3.43
CA ARG A 198 4.23 -27.03 -3.68
C ARG A 198 3.51 -26.09 -2.72
N THR A 199 4.09 -25.83 -1.53
CA THR A 199 3.41 -25.07 -0.48
C THR A 199 4.30 -23.96 0.08
N THR A 200 3.66 -22.94 0.65
CA THR A 200 4.34 -21.84 1.35
C THR A 200 5.17 -22.34 2.53
N ALA A 201 4.65 -23.33 3.29
CA ALA A 201 5.35 -23.92 4.41
C ALA A 201 6.63 -24.66 3.96
N HIS A 202 6.55 -25.46 2.88
CA HIS A 202 7.72 -26.14 2.33
C HIS A 202 8.78 -25.14 1.84
N LEU A 203 8.37 -24.08 1.11
CA LEU A 203 9.28 -23.01 0.67
C LEU A 203 9.96 -22.34 1.87
N ALA A 204 9.21 -21.99 2.92
CA ALA A 204 9.76 -21.36 4.12
C ALA A 204 10.76 -22.26 4.86
N GLN A 205 10.53 -23.58 4.92
CA GLN A 205 11.46 -24.56 5.50
C GLN A 205 12.77 -24.61 4.71
N VAL A 206 12.71 -24.70 3.38
CA VAL A 206 13.89 -24.71 2.49
C VAL A 206 14.72 -23.46 2.67
N ILE A 207 14.06 -22.28 2.68
CA ILE A 207 14.74 -21.00 2.89
C ILE A 207 15.39 -20.94 4.27
N SER A 208 14.67 -21.34 5.32
CA SER A 208 15.18 -21.28 6.70
C SER A 208 16.40 -22.17 6.90
N ALA A 209 16.43 -23.33 6.27
CA ALA A 209 17.58 -24.22 6.30
C ALA A 209 18.80 -23.61 5.59
N ALA A 210 18.57 -22.86 4.50
CA ALA A 210 19.62 -22.20 3.75
C ALA A 210 20.07 -20.88 4.39
N ALA A 211 19.19 -20.12 5.01
CA ALA A 211 19.42 -18.76 5.51
C ALA A 211 19.54 -18.69 7.04
N ARG A 212 20.25 -19.60 7.68
CA ARG A 212 20.43 -19.58 9.14
C ARG A 212 20.98 -18.24 9.62
N PRO A 213 20.33 -17.59 10.60
CA PRO A 213 20.79 -16.31 11.14
C PRO A 213 22.19 -16.42 11.76
N MET A 214 23.07 -15.49 11.45
CA MET A 214 24.44 -15.47 11.96
C MET A 214 24.60 -14.62 13.24
N ASN A 215 23.63 -13.73 13.52
CA ASN A 215 23.67 -12.85 14.68
C ASN A 215 22.27 -12.61 15.28
N GLN A 216 22.22 -11.96 16.45
CA GLN A 216 20.98 -11.72 17.19
C GLN A 216 20.04 -10.72 16.49
N ALA A 217 20.58 -9.78 15.70
CA ALA A 217 19.76 -8.82 14.95
C ALA A 217 18.97 -9.52 13.81
N GLU A 218 19.60 -10.48 13.13
CA GLU A 218 18.95 -11.27 12.08
C GLU A 218 17.87 -12.22 12.61
N ARG A 219 17.90 -12.57 13.90
CA ARG A 219 16.88 -13.41 14.53
C ARG A 219 15.54 -12.70 14.76
N ARG A 220 15.49 -11.37 14.61
CA ARG A 220 14.26 -10.57 14.78
C ARG A 220 13.23 -10.77 13.66
N ILE A 221 13.68 -11.23 12.49
CA ILE A 221 12.85 -11.44 11.30
C ILE A 221 13.00 -12.89 10.86
N HIS A 222 11.88 -13.53 10.53
CA HIS A 222 11.93 -14.89 10.04
C HIS A 222 12.75 -15.00 8.74
N PRO A 223 13.66 -15.98 8.57
CA PRO A 223 14.56 -16.05 7.43
C PRO A 223 13.88 -16.05 6.06
N ALA A 224 12.64 -16.53 5.97
CA ALA A 224 11.88 -16.55 4.72
C ALA A 224 11.28 -15.20 4.33
N THR A 225 11.18 -14.23 5.25
CA THR A 225 10.44 -12.97 5.04
C THR A 225 10.93 -12.21 3.81
N LEU A 226 12.23 -12.00 3.67
CA LEU A 226 12.81 -11.25 2.55
C LEU A 226 12.64 -11.96 1.20
N THR A 227 12.74 -13.30 1.19
CA THR A 227 12.51 -14.08 -0.04
C THR A 227 11.04 -14.07 -0.44
N PHE A 228 10.11 -14.20 0.51
CA PHE A 228 8.66 -14.08 0.23
C PHE A 228 8.31 -12.69 -0.28
N GLN A 229 8.87 -11.64 0.34
CA GLN A 229 8.73 -10.26 -0.14
C GLN A 229 9.23 -10.12 -1.57
N ALA A 230 10.42 -10.66 -1.89
CA ALA A 230 11.01 -10.57 -3.23
C ALA A 230 10.13 -11.23 -4.29
N ILE A 231 9.64 -12.44 -4.03
CA ILE A 231 8.76 -13.16 -4.95
C ILE A 231 7.44 -12.40 -5.13
N ARG A 232 6.84 -11.90 -4.05
CA ARG A 232 5.60 -11.12 -4.08
C ARG A 232 5.74 -9.85 -4.93
N ILE A 233 6.80 -9.08 -4.70
CA ILE A 233 7.09 -7.85 -5.44
C ILE A 233 7.21 -8.15 -6.94
N PHE A 234 7.93 -9.20 -7.30
CA PHE A 234 8.12 -9.61 -8.68
C PHE A 234 6.81 -10.06 -9.33
N VAL A 235 6.07 -10.98 -8.69
CA VAL A 235 4.79 -11.52 -9.20
C VAL A 235 3.78 -10.41 -9.47
N ASN A 236 3.74 -9.38 -8.62
CA ASN A 236 2.74 -8.30 -8.70
C ASN A 236 3.27 -7.03 -9.38
N ARG A 237 4.55 -7.00 -9.81
CA ARG A 237 5.20 -5.83 -10.42
C ARG A 237 5.10 -4.57 -9.54
N GLU A 238 5.21 -4.74 -8.21
CA GLU A 238 4.87 -3.70 -7.24
C GLU A 238 5.72 -2.44 -7.40
N LEU A 239 7.03 -2.59 -7.66
CA LEU A 239 7.94 -1.44 -7.79
C LEU A 239 7.82 -0.74 -9.15
N GLU A 240 7.53 -1.46 -10.23
CA GLU A 240 7.24 -0.90 -11.55
C GLU A 240 5.96 -0.07 -11.51
N ASP A 241 4.91 -0.63 -10.92
CA ASP A 241 3.64 0.06 -10.78
C ASP A 241 3.77 1.31 -9.90
N LEU A 242 4.55 1.23 -8.81
CA LEU A 242 4.83 2.39 -7.96
C LEU A 242 5.54 3.51 -8.74
N LYS A 243 6.53 3.17 -9.55
CA LYS A 243 7.22 4.16 -10.40
C LYS A 243 6.24 4.80 -11.39
N ALA A 244 5.42 4.00 -12.06
CA ALA A 244 4.40 4.50 -13.00
C ALA A 244 3.40 5.43 -12.31
N LEU A 245 2.94 5.09 -11.09
CA LEU A 245 2.07 5.97 -10.29
C LEU A 245 2.73 7.31 -9.99
N LEU A 246 4.00 7.30 -9.56
CA LEU A 246 4.72 8.53 -9.19
C LEU A 246 4.98 9.44 -10.40
N GLU A 247 5.19 8.85 -11.59
CA GLU A 247 5.28 9.58 -12.86
C GLU A 247 3.92 10.14 -13.32
N ALA A 248 2.84 9.42 -13.04
CA ALA A 248 1.49 9.81 -13.42
C ALA A 248 0.87 10.84 -12.46
N ALA A 249 1.21 10.80 -11.17
CA ALA A 249 0.61 11.64 -10.13
C ALA A 249 0.62 13.14 -10.45
N PRO A 250 1.74 13.75 -10.89
CA PRO A 250 1.73 15.18 -11.24
C PRO A 250 0.86 15.51 -12.46
N ARG A 251 0.53 14.53 -13.30
CA ARG A 251 -0.34 14.74 -14.48
C ARG A 251 -1.81 14.77 -14.09
N VAL A 252 -2.25 13.92 -13.17
CA VAL A 252 -3.67 13.82 -12.77
C VAL A 252 -4.05 14.82 -11.69
N LEU A 253 -3.09 15.23 -10.85
CA LEU A 253 -3.33 16.21 -9.79
C LEU A 253 -3.46 17.64 -10.33
N LYS A 254 -4.37 18.42 -9.75
CA LYS A 254 -4.44 19.88 -9.92
C LYS A 254 -3.21 20.56 -9.31
N PRO A 255 -2.86 21.78 -9.73
CA PRO A 255 -1.95 22.65 -8.95
C PRO A 255 -2.49 22.82 -7.51
N GLY A 256 -1.66 22.56 -6.50
CA GLY A 256 -2.05 22.52 -5.10
C GLY A 256 -2.78 21.22 -4.68
N GLY A 257 -2.84 20.21 -5.55
CA GLY A 257 -3.30 18.88 -5.22
C GLY A 257 -2.25 18.09 -4.42
N ARG A 258 -2.69 17.18 -3.58
CA ARG A 258 -1.86 16.45 -2.63
C ARG A 258 -1.60 15.01 -3.07
N LEU A 259 -0.34 14.58 -2.96
CA LEU A 259 0.08 13.18 -3.06
C LEU A 259 0.46 12.69 -1.68
N VAL A 260 -0.13 11.57 -1.24
CA VAL A 260 0.21 10.88 0.01
C VAL A 260 0.50 9.42 -0.32
N VAL A 261 1.67 8.94 0.08
CA VAL A 261 2.10 7.56 -0.14
C VAL A 261 2.54 6.94 1.18
N ILE A 262 1.99 5.77 1.50
CA ILE A 262 2.39 4.93 2.63
C ILE A 262 3.13 3.72 2.06
N SER A 263 4.36 3.48 2.51
CA SER A 263 5.22 2.37 2.13
C SER A 263 5.59 1.51 3.33
N PHE A 264 5.92 0.23 3.12
CA PHE A 264 6.15 -0.73 4.21
C PHE A 264 7.56 -1.33 4.22
N HIS A 265 8.34 -1.11 3.18
CA HIS A 265 9.73 -1.56 3.13
C HIS A 265 10.67 -0.53 2.47
N SER A 266 11.97 -0.78 2.61
CA SER A 266 13.05 0.13 2.20
C SER A 266 13.04 0.49 0.72
N LEU A 267 12.71 -0.47 -0.16
CA LEU A 267 12.71 -0.26 -1.60
C LEU A 267 11.62 0.72 -2.03
N GLU A 268 10.38 0.53 -1.52
CA GLU A 268 9.27 1.45 -1.77
C GLU A 268 9.59 2.86 -1.26
N ASP A 269 9.98 2.97 0.02
CA ASP A 269 10.30 4.27 0.64
C ASP A 269 11.41 5.02 -0.11
N ARG A 270 12.40 4.28 -0.63
CA ARG A 270 13.50 4.85 -1.44
C ARG A 270 12.98 5.42 -2.75
N ILE A 271 12.15 4.68 -3.47
CA ILE A 271 11.55 5.11 -4.74
C ILE A 271 10.70 6.37 -4.52
N VAL A 272 9.81 6.37 -3.53
CA VAL A 272 8.97 7.53 -3.20
C VAL A 272 9.82 8.74 -2.80
N LYS A 273 10.79 8.55 -1.89
CA LYS A 273 11.69 9.62 -1.45
C LYS A 273 12.45 10.23 -2.62
N ASP A 274 13.00 9.41 -3.50
CA ASP A 274 13.82 9.88 -4.61
C ASP A 274 12.94 10.61 -5.64
N ALA A 275 11.76 10.09 -5.99
CA ALA A 275 10.82 10.74 -6.89
C ALA A 275 10.35 12.12 -6.36
N LEU A 276 10.00 12.22 -5.09
CA LEU A 276 9.59 13.50 -4.48
C LEU A 276 10.75 14.48 -4.39
N ARG A 277 11.96 14.04 -4.04
CA ARG A 277 13.15 14.88 -4.00
C ARG A 277 13.52 15.44 -5.37
N ASP A 278 13.52 14.59 -6.38
CA ASP A 278 13.91 14.97 -7.74
C ASP A 278 12.83 15.87 -8.36
N GLY A 279 11.55 15.55 -8.18
CA GLY A 279 10.46 16.42 -8.60
C GLY A 279 10.42 17.78 -7.86
N ALA A 280 10.90 17.86 -6.60
CA ALA A 280 11.05 19.14 -5.91
C ALA A 280 12.17 19.99 -6.54
N ARG A 281 13.27 19.38 -6.99
CA ARG A 281 14.34 20.09 -7.71
C ARG A 281 13.87 20.62 -9.05
N GLU A 282 12.97 19.90 -9.70
CA GLU A 282 12.35 20.28 -10.97
C GLU A 282 11.21 21.30 -10.80
N GLY A 283 10.78 21.59 -9.55
CA GLY A 283 9.64 22.47 -9.23
C GLY A 283 8.29 21.85 -9.58
N THR A 284 8.19 20.53 -9.47
CA THR A 284 6.93 19.79 -9.61
C THR A 284 6.24 19.62 -8.25
N TRP A 285 7.02 19.41 -7.20
CA TRP A 285 6.54 19.11 -5.85
C TRP A 285 7.04 20.09 -4.80
N ASP A 286 6.16 20.52 -3.91
CA ASP A 286 6.50 21.02 -2.57
C ASP A 286 6.41 19.85 -1.59
N VAL A 287 7.57 19.39 -1.05
CA VAL A 287 7.64 18.24 -0.19
C VAL A 287 7.23 18.59 1.24
N LEU A 288 6.10 18.05 1.68
CA LEU A 288 5.52 18.34 2.99
C LEU A 288 6.19 17.55 4.11
N THR A 289 6.75 16.37 3.80
CA THR A 289 7.40 15.50 4.78
C THR A 289 8.90 15.39 4.52
N LYS A 290 9.73 16.21 5.20
CA LYS A 290 11.20 16.10 5.11
C LYS A 290 11.72 14.75 5.61
N LYS A 291 11.10 14.20 6.65
CA LYS A 291 11.29 12.82 7.14
C LYS A 291 9.97 12.08 6.97
N PRO A 292 9.98 10.74 6.78
CA PRO A 292 8.73 10.01 6.73
C PRO A 292 8.02 10.10 8.08
N VAL A 293 6.69 10.19 8.06
CA VAL A 293 5.87 10.01 9.25
C VAL A 293 5.74 8.52 9.49
N THR A 294 5.86 8.10 10.75
CA THR A 294 5.78 6.70 11.19
C THR A 294 4.71 6.55 12.24
N ALA A 295 4.19 5.34 12.39
CA ALA A 295 3.16 5.03 13.37
C ALA A 295 3.64 5.28 14.81
N THR A 296 2.72 5.66 15.68
CA THR A 296 2.96 5.78 17.13
C THR A 296 3.03 4.39 17.77
N GLU A 297 3.60 4.30 18.97
CA GLU A 297 3.63 3.04 19.72
C GLU A 297 2.22 2.49 19.97
N GLU A 298 1.25 3.36 20.27
CA GLU A 298 -0.15 2.97 20.45
C GLU A 298 -0.78 2.38 19.17
N GLU A 299 -0.43 2.89 18.00
CA GLU A 299 -0.88 2.33 16.74
C GLU A 299 -0.23 0.98 16.48
N ILE A 300 1.08 0.86 16.74
CA ILE A 300 1.84 -0.39 16.56
C ILE A 300 1.26 -1.50 17.46
N ASP A 301 0.88 -1.19 18.68
CA ASP A 301 0.27 -2.15 19.60
C ASP A 301 -1.11 -2.61 19.14
N ARG A 302 -1.90 -1.72 18.51
CA ARG A 302 -3.22 -2.04 17.95
C ARG A 302 -3.13 -2.70 16.58
N ASN A 303 -2.12 -2.34 15.78
CA ASN A 303 -1.90 -2.81 14.42
C ASN A 303 -0.41 -3.04 14.15
N ALA A 304 0.08 -4.25 14.41
CA ALA A 304 1.50 -4.60 14.24
C ALA A 304 2.04 -4.34 12.82
N ARG A 305 1.18 -4.21 11.80
CA ARG A 305 1.55 -3.92 10.41
C ARG A 305 2.03 -2.48 10.24
N SER A 306 1.58 -1.55 11.10
CA SER A 306 2.01 -0.15 11.05
C SER A 306 3.48 0.05 11.46
N ARG A 307 4.10 -0.95 12.10
CA ARG A 307 5.50 -0.85 12.60
C ARG A 307 6.51 -0.43 11.53
N SER A 308 6.36 -0.92 10.30
CA SER A 308 7.27 -0.60 9.19
C SER A 308 6.75 0.51 8.28
N ALA A 309 5.55 1.01 8.54
CA ALA A 309 4.91 2.01 7.71
C ALA A 309 5.67 3.35 7.72
N LYS A 310 5.75 3.95 6.54
CA LYS A 310 6.38 5.25 6.32
C LYS A 310 5.50 6.06 5.38
N LEU A 311 4.91 7.13 5.88
CA LEU A 311 4.12 8.04 5.07
C LEU A 311 4.97 9.18 4.55
N ARG A 312 4.86 9.46 3.26
CA ARG A 312 5.42 10.65 2.61
C ARG A 312 4.31 11.41 1.88
N ALA A 313 4.39 12.73 1.94
CA ALA A 313 3.42 13.62 1.32
C ALA A 313 4.10 14.79 0.60
N ALA A 314 3.48 15.20 -0.52
CA ALA A 314 3.87 16.37 -1.29
C ALA A 314 2.65 17.08 -1.85
N GLU A 315 2.76 18.38 -2.09
CA GLU A 315 1.78 19.20 -2.81
C GLU A 315 2.32 19.51 -4.21
N LYS A 316 1.48 19.37 -5.24
CA LYS A 316 1.86 19.80 -6.58
C LYS A 316 1.99 21.32 -6.62
N GLU A 317 3.15 21.80 -7.09
CA GLU A 317 3.46 23.24 -7.19
C GLU A 317 2.39 24.03 -7.95
N LYS A 318 2.09 25.23 -7.47
CA LYS A 318 1.20 26.20 -8.12
C LYS A 318 2.01 27.00 -9.14
N GLN A 319 1.62 27.00 -10.39
CA GLN A 319 2.34 27.64 -11.51
C GLN A 319 2.75 29.11 -11.28
N GLN A 320 2.16 29.81 -10.31
CA GLN A 320 2.45 31.22 -10.02
C GLN A 320 3.73 31.46 -9.19
N GLN A 321 4.35 30.48 -8.60
CA GLN A 321 5.57 30.67 -7.79
C GLN A 321 6.86 30.70 -8.64
N ARG A 322 6.84 30.19 -9.86
CA ARG A 322 8.04 30.21 -10.77
C ARG A 322 8.47 31.60 -11.23
N MET A 323 7.60 32.61 -11.16
CA MET A 323 7.93 33.98 -11.60
C MET A 323 8.57 34.87 -10.51
N ARG A 324 8.79 34.37 -9.30
CA ARG A 324 9.29 35.15 -8.15
C ARG A 324 10.62 34.66 -7.55
N LYS A 325 11.28 33.73 -8.18
CA LYS A 325 12.67 33.33 -7.87
C LYS A 325 13.55 33.54 -9.11
#